data_088d97148180d0977fa4db64b7c10028
#
_entry.id   088d97148180d0977fa4db64b7c10028
#
_cell.length_a   1.000
_cell.length_b   1.000
_cell.length_c   1.000
_cell.angle_alpha   90.00
_cell.angle_beta   90.00
_cell.angle_gamma   90.00
#
_symmetry.space_group_name_H-M   'P 1'
#
loop_
_entity.id
_entity.type
_entity.pdbx_description
1 polymer ?
#
loop_
_entity_poly.entity_id
_entity_poly.type
_entity_poly.pdbx_seq_one_letter_code
_entity_poly.pdbx_strand_id
1 'polypeptide(L)'
;LIAERPGRIRLFREGRLSTYAELPVYHRGESGLLGLALHPRFPEAPYVYAYRTVAEGGLRNQVVRLRHLGERGVLDRVVLDGIPARPHGLHSGGRIAFGPDGMLYVTTGEVYERELAQDLASLGGKILRLTPEGEPAPGNPFLGRRGARPEVYSLGHRNPQGLAWHPKTGELFSSEHGPSGEQG
;
A
#
# COMPACT_ATOMS: atom_id res chain seq x y z
N LEU A 1 -6.20 -8.91 -12.38
CA LEU A 1 -7.07 -8.03 -11.60
C LEU A 1 -6.75 -6.57 -11.92
N ILE A 2 -7.77 -5.70 -11.89
CA ILE A 2 -7.67 -4.27 -12.18
C ILE A 2 -8.36 -3.52 -11.03
N ALA A 3 -7.66 -2.59 -10.41
CA ALA A 3 -8.23 -1.71 -9.40
C ALA A 3 -8.89 -0.49 -10.08
N GLU A 4 -10.15 -0.23 -9.75
CA GLU A 4 -10.84 1.00 -10.09
C GLU A 4 -10.92 1.87 -8.82
N ARG A 5 -10.38 3.07 -8.85
CA ARG A 5 -10.28 3.96 -7.67
C ARG A 5 -11.56 4.12 -6.85
N PRO A 6 -12.79 4.11 -7.45
CA PRO A 6 -14.05 4.15 -6.67
C PRO A 6 -14.35 2.92 -5.81
N GLY A 7 -13.48 1.89 -5.78
CA GLY A 7 -13.58 0.77 -4.85
C GLY A 7 -13.86 -0.59 -5.49
N ARG A 8 -13.95 -0.69 -6.81
CA ARG A 8 -14.13 -1.97 -7.48
C ARG A 8 -12.80 -2.60 -7.88
N ILE A 9 -12.68 -3.90 -7.65
CA ILE A 9 -11.66 -4.74 -8.25
C ILE A 9 -12.33 -5.51 -9.39
N ARG A 10 -11.77 -5.39 -10.60
CA ARG A 10 -12.27 -6.11 -11.78
C ARG A 10 -11.39 -7.32 -12.05
N LEU A 11 -12.02 -8.40 -12.49
CA LEU A 11 -11.37 -9.57 -13.05
C LEU A 11 -11.53 -9.55 -14.57
N PHE A 12 -10.41 -9.49 -15.28
CA PHE A 12 -10.38 -9.75 -16.72
C PHE A 12 -9.89 -11.17 -16.95
N ARG A 13 -10.72 -11.99 -17.56
CA ARG A 13 -10.43 -13.39 -17.86
C ARG A 13 -11.13 -13.81 -19.15
N GLU A 14 -10.40 -14.45 -20.06
CA GLU A 14 -10.94 -14.99 -21.32
C GLU A 14 -11.76 -13.96 -22.12
N GLY A 15 -11.25 -12.71 -22.20
CA GLY A 15 -11.92 -11.64 -22.94
C GLY A 15 -13.12 -11.01 -22.22
N ARG A 16 -13.46 -11.45 -21.01
CA ARG A 16 -14.57 -10.94 -20.21
C ARG A 16 -14.10 -10.14 -19.01
N LEU A 17 -14.80 -9.05 -18.73
CA LEU A 17 -14.57 -8.21 -17.57
C LEU A 17 -15.75 -8.38 -16.58
N SER A 18 -15.46 -8.86 -15.38
CA SER A 18 -16.43 -9.04 -14.30
C SER A 18 -16.01 -8.28 -13.04
N THR A 19 -16.92 -8.10 -12.09
CA THR A 19 -16.59 -7.56 -10.76
C THR A 19 -16.06 -8.69 -9.88
N TYR A 20 -14.83 -8.52 -9.42
CA TYR A 20 -14.16 -9.47 -8.51
C TYR A 20 -14.46 -9.17 -7.04
N ALA A 21 -14.44 -7.89 -6.65
CA ALA A 21 -14.80 -7.43 -5.31
C ALA A 21 -15.21 -5.96 -5.35
N GLU A 22 -16.01 -5.54 -4.37
CA GLU A 22 -16.30 -4.14 -4.09
C GLU A 22 -15.91 -3.83 -2.65
N LEU A 23 -15.13 -2.77 -2.45
CA LEU A 23 -14.66 -2.31 -1.17
C LEU A 23 -15.15 -0.89 -0.93
N PRO A 24 -15.72 -0.59 0.25
CA PRO A 24 -16.03 0.79 0.60
C PRO A 24 -14.75 1.60 0.66
N VAL A 25 -14.75 2.75 -0.01
CA VAL A 25 -13.58 3.66 -0.07
C VAL A 25 -14.01 5.12 0.02
N TYR A 26 -13.14 5.94 0.56
CA TYR A 26 -13.17 7.39 0.37
C TYR A 26 -12.42 7.71 -0.92
N HIS A 27 -13.15 8.17 -1.93
CA HIS A 27 -12.61 8.45 -3.27
C HIS A 27 -12.62 9.93 -3.56
N ARG A 28 -11.46 10.58 -3.43
CA ARG A 28 -11.24 12.00 -3.77
C ARG A 28 -9.77 12.23 -4.12
N GLY A 29 -9.49 13.14 -5.06
CA GLY A 29 -8.12 13.42 -5.50
C GLY A 29 -7.43 12.14 -6.01
N GLU A 30 -6.32 11.77 -5.40
CA GLU A 30 -5.56 10.54 -5.69
C GLU A 30 -6.00 9.35 -4.84
N SER A 31 -6.82 9.59 -3.79
CA SER A 31 -7.24 8.53 -2.85
C SER A 31 -8.32 7.62 -3.43
N GLY A 32 -8.60 6.52 -2.75
CA GLY A 32 -9.56 5.49 -3.14
C GLY A 32 -8.99 4.09 -3.03
N LEU A 33 -9.36 3.20 -3.96
CA LEU A 33 -8.73 1.90 -4.13
C LEU A 33 -7.52 2.05 -5.07
N LEU A 34 -6.33 1.73 -4.58
CA LEU A 34 -5.07 1.98 -5.29
C LEU A 34 -4.36 0.67 -5.66
N GLY A 35 -3.26 0.33 -4.99
CA GLY A 35 -2.44 -0.83 -5.34
C GLY A 35 -3.11 -2.17 -5.06
N LEU A 36 -2.79 -3.16 -5.89
CA LEU A 36 -3.13 -4.57 -5.69
C LEU A 36 -1.85 -5.41 -5.72
N ALA A 37 -1.80 -6.45 -4.89
CA ALA A 37 -0.75 -7.46 -4.95
C ALA A 37 -1.33 -8.86 -4.69
N LEU A 38 -0.78 -9.88 -5.35
CA LEU A 38 -1.08 -11.27 -5.05
C LEU A 38 -0.09 -11.80 -4.02
N HIS A 39 -0.53 -12.70 -3.15
CA HIS A 39 0.36 -13.41 -2.24
C HIS A 39 1.47 -14.15 -3.04
N PRO A 40 2.74 -14.18 -2.58
CA PRO A 40 3.83 -14.80 -3.35
C PRO A 40 3.61 -16.27 -3.71
N ARG A 41 2.86 -16.99 -2.89
CA ARG A 41 2.47 -18.39 -3.14
C ARG A 41 1.02 -18.51 -3.66
N PHE A 42 0.54 -17.50 -4.41
CA PHE A 42 -0.75 -17.65 -5.08
C PHE A 42 -0.62 -18.68 -6.21
N PRO A 43 -1.59 -19.64 -6.40
CA PRO A 43 -2.89 -19.73 -5.73
C PRO A 43 -2.93 -20.61 -4.45
N GLU A 44 -1.84 -21.26 -4.02
CA GLU A 44 -1.81 -22.13 -2.83
C GLU A 44 -2.18 -21.33 -1.56
N ALA A 45 -1.69 -20.10 -1.46
CA ALA A 45 -2.15 -19.09 -0.51
C ALA A 45 -3.08 -18.11 -1.25
N PRO A 46 -4.41 -18.34 -1.24
CA PRO A 46 -5.33 -17.66 -2.14
C PRO A 46 -5.71 -16.27 -1.64
N TYR A 47 -4.71 -15.39 -1.52
CA TYR A 47 -4.90 -14.04 -0.99
C TYR A 47 -4.52 -12.96 -2.00
N VAL A 48 -5.35 -11.91 -2.03
CA VAL A 48 -5.14 -10.66 -2.76
C VAL A 48 -5.09 -9.53 -1.75
N TYR A 49 -4.10 -8.66 -1.89
CA TYR A 49 -3.94 -7.48 -1.04
C TYR A 49 -4.36 -6.24 -1.81
N ALA A 50 -4.97 -5.29 -1.11
CA ALA A 50 -5.42 -4.05 -1.69
C ALA A 50 -5.14 -2.88 -0.75
N TYR A 51 -4.62 -1.78 -1.31
CA TYR A 51 -4.49 -0.51 -0.60
C TYR A 51 -5.75 0.33 -0.83
N ARG A 52 -6.35 0.85 0.23
CA ARG A 52 -7.56 1.67 0.14
C ARG A 52 -7.56 2.83 1.12
N THR A 53 -8.29 3.89 0.77
CA THR A 53 -8.62 4.99 1.69
C THR A 53 -10.03 4.78 2.24
N VAL A 54 -10.23 4.95 3.55
CA VAL A 54 -11.53 4.82 4.21
C VAL A 54 -11.82 6.04 5.08
N ALA A 55 -13.11 6.36 5.26
CA ALA A 55 -13.56 7.46 6.12
C ALA A 55 -14.24 6.98 7.41
N GLU A 56 -14.79 5.76 7.42
CA GLU A 56 -15.42 5.18 8.61
C GLU A 56 -14.43 5.05 9.77
N GLY A 57 -14.76 5.59 10.94
CA GLY A 57 -13.87 5.64 12.10
C GLY A 57 -12.71 6.63 11.96
N GLY A 58 -12.79 7.61 11.04
CA GLY A 58 -11.75 8.59 10.73
C GLY A 58 -11.04 8.31 9.42
N LEU A 59 -10.69 9.40 8.71
CA LEU A 59 -10.07 9.31 7.39
C LEU A 59 -8.64 8.79 7.48
N ARG A 60 -8.37 7.66 6.84
CA ARG A 60 -7.06 6.99 6.83
C ARG A 60 -6.92 6.05 5.65
N ASN A 61 -5.68 5.67 5.35
CA ASN A 61 -5.39 4.61 4.41
C ASN A 61 -5.14 3.29 5.14
N GLN A 62 -5.47 2.19 4.48
CA GLN A 62 -5.34 0.82 4.97
C GLN A 62 -4.81 -0.11 3.89
N VAL A 63 -4.12 -1.17 4.29
CA VAL A 63 -3.94 -2.36 3.46
C VAL A 63 -4.89 -3.43 3.98
N VAL A 64 -5.69 -3.99 3.09
CA VAL A 64 -6.60 -5.10 3.39
C VAL A 64 -6.22 -6.35 2.61
N ARG A 65 -6.58 -7.51 3.15
CA ARG A 65 -6.44 -8.80 2.49
C ARG A 65 -7.82 -9.33 2.11
N LEU A 66 -7.93 -9.82 0.89
CA LEU A 66 -9.10 -10.54 0.40
C LEU A 66 -8.73 -12.00 0.20
N ARG A 67 -9.66 -12.90 0.53
CA ARG A 67 -9.57 -14.32 0.18
C ARG A 67 -10.12 -14.50 -1.24
N HIS A 68 -9.32 -15.12 -2.09
CA HIS A 68 -9.71 -15.48 -3.46
C HIS A 68 -10.59 -16.74 -3.44
N LEU A 69 -11.76 -16.65 -4.03
CA LEU A 69 -12.74 -17.73 -4.17
C LEU A 69 -13.10 -17.92 -5.66
N GLY A 70 -12.09 -18.22 -6.49
CA GLY A 70 -12.27 -18.39 -7.93
C GLY A 70 -12.48 -17.07 -8.66
N GLU A 71 -13.73 -16.69 -8.95
CA GLU A 71 -14.02 -15.45 -9.69
C GLU A 71 -14.33 -14.24 -8.81
N ARG A 72 -14.30 -14.42 -7.49
CA ARG A 72 -14.57 -13.35 -6.51
C ARG A 72 -13.55 -13.30 -5.39
N GLY A 73 -13.33 -12.10 -4.87
CA GLY A 73 -12.60 -11.84 -3.63
C GLY A 73 -13.54 -11.45 -2.51
N VAL A 74 -13.32 -11.99 -1.33
CA VAL A 74 -14.06 -11.63 -0.11
C VAL A 74 -13.10 -11.01 0.89
N LEU A 75 -13.48 -9.86 1.46
CA LEU A 75 -12.68 -9.21 2.47
C LEU A 75 -12.43 -10.17 3.64
N ASP A 76 -11.15 -10.43 3.93
CA ASP A 76 -10.70 -11.31 4.99
C ASP A 76 -10.37 -10.51 6.26
N ARG A 77 -9.45 -9.55 6.14
CA ARG A 77 -9.06 -8.68 7.27
C ARG A 77 -8.32 -7.42 6.83
N VAL A 78 -8.16 -6.49 7.76
CA VAL A 78 -7.19 -5.40 7.67
C VAL A 78 -5.81 -5.93 8.04
N VAL A 79 -4.82 -5.68 7.18
CA VAL A 79 -3.42 -6.09 7.34
C VAL A 79 -2.59 -4.97 7.96
N LEU A 80 -2.83 -3.74 7.53
CA LEU A 80 -2.21 -2.55 8.08
C LEU A 80 -3.24 -1.42 8.14
N ASP A 81 -3.29 -0.70 9.25
CA ASP A 81 -4.19 0.43 9.48
C ASP A 81 -3.43 1.67 9.97
N GLY A 82 -4.12 2.83 9.96
CA GLY A 82 -3.61 4.06 10.53
C GLY A 82 -2.58 4.80 9.66
N ILE A 83 -2.49 4.50 8.38
CA ILE A 83 -1.69 5.30 7.45
C ILE A 83 -2.41 6.65 7.25
N PRO A 84 -1.71 7.79 7.37
CA PRO A 84 -2.32 9.12 7.23
C PRO A 84 -3.08 9.29 5.90
N ALA A 85 -4.22 9.95 5.96
CA ALA A 85 -4.97 10.47 4.82
C ALA A 85 -5.56 11.83 5.16
N ARG A 86 -5.88 12.63 4.13
CA ARG A 86 -6.45 13.98 4.30
C ARG A 86 -7.64 14.18 3.34
N PRO A 87 -8.57 15.11 3.67
CA PRO A 87 -9.78 15.31 2.86
C PRO A 87 -9.54 15.71 1.41
N HIS A 88 -8.41 16.32 1.08
CA HIS A 88 -8.04 16.62 -0.31
C HIS A 88 -7.67 15.36 -1.11
N GLY A 89 -7.30 14.25 -0.46
CA GLY A 89 -6.98 12.96 -1.06
C GLY A 89 -5.69 12.93 -1.87
N LEU A 90 -4.76 13.88 -1.65
CA LEU A 90 -3.50 13.96 -2.38
C LEU A 90 -2.36 13.35 -1.59
N HIS A 91 -1.30 12.94 -2.28
CA HIS A 91 -0.10 12.27 -1.76
C HIS A 91 -0.45 11.05 -0.90
N SER A 92 -1.25 10.15 -1.46
CA SER A 92 -1.70 8.93 -0.78
C SER A 92 -0.69 7.78 -0.89
N GLY A 93 0.32 7.86 -1.77
CA GLY A 93 1.19 6.73 -2.11
C GLY A 93 0.38 5.59 -2.72
N GLY A 94 0.37 4.43 -2.07
CA GLY A 94 -0.58 3.36 -2.35
C GLY A 94 -0.09 2.28 -3.31
N ARG A 95 1.20 2.27 -3.69
CA ARG A 95 1.79 1.10 -4.36
C ARG A 95 2.05 0.02 -3.32
N ILE A 96 1.60 -1.20 -3.61
CA ILE A 96 1.93 -2.38 -2.80
C ILE A 96 2.50 -3.47 -3.71
N ALA A 97 3.49 -4.18 -3.24
CA ALA A 97 4.09 -5.30 -3.96
C ALA A 97 4.83 -6.23 -2.99
N PHE A 98 4.90 -7.51 -3.33
CA PHE A 98 5.76 -8.46 -2.63
C PHE A 98 7.16 -8.43 -3.22
N GLY A 99 8.15 -8.29 -2.35
CA GLY A 99 9.55 -8.39 -2.72
C GLY A 99 10.02 -9.83 -2.91
N PRO A 100 11.24 -10.00 -3.45
CA PRO A 100 11.84 -11.35 -3.60
C PRO A 100 12.09 -12.07 -2.27
N ASP A 101 12.08 -11.33 -1.16
CA ASP A 101 12.15 -11.85 0.20
C ASP A 101 10.80 -12.34 0.76
N GLY A 102 9.74 -12.25 -0.05
CA GLY A 102 8.38 -12.63 0.33
C GLY A 102 7.67 -11.65 1.26
N MET A 103 8.26 -10.49 1.54
CA MET A 103 7.66 -9.44 2.37
C MET A 103 6.81 -8.49 1.53
N LEU A 104 5.76 -7.95 2.14
CA LEU A 104 4.88 -6.95 1.54
C LEU A 104 5.48 -5.56 1.75
N TYR A 105 5.79 -4.88 0.65
CA TYR A 105 6.21 -3.49 0.65
C TYR A 105 5.02 -2.58 0.32
N VAL A 106 4.89 -1.48 1.06
CA VAL A 106 3.78 -0.54 0.95
C VAL A 106 4.35 0.87 0.90
N THR A 107 4.03 1.62 -0.16
CA THR A 107 4.40 3.04 -0.23
C THR A 107 3.31 3.92 0.35
N THR A 108 3.70 4.96 1.07
CA THR A 108 2.78 5.93 1.69
C THR A 108 3.25 7.35 1.39
N GLY A 109 2.32 8.25 1.11
CA GLY A 109 2.62 9.66 0.91
C GLY A 109 2.61 10.45 2.22
N GLU A 110 3.18 11.65 2.19
CA GLU A 110 3.26 12.57 3.34
C GLU A 110 2.02 13.47 3.48
N VAL A 111 1.02 13.29 2.61
CA VAL A 111 -0.29 13.96 2.61
C VAL A 111 -0.24 15.49 2.72
N TYR A 112 0.79 16.13 2.13
CA TYR A 112 1.12 17.56 2.23
C TYR A 112 1.51 18.02 3.65
N GLU A 113 1.93 17.09 4.51
CA GLU A 113 2.52 17.35 5.83
C GLU A 113 3.95 16.81 5.82
N ARG A 114 4.89 17.61 5.31
CA ARG A 114 6.28 17.23 5.03
C ARG A 114 7.00 16.61 6.24
N GLU A 115 6.67 17.06 7.43
CA GLU A 115 7.23 16.60 8.70
C GLU A 115 6.96 15.12 8.94
N LEU A 116 5.81 14.60 8.46
CA LEU A 116 5.47 13.19 8.60
C LEU A 116 6.50 12.29 7.92
N ALA A 117 7.13 12.76 6.83
CA ALA A 117 8.11 11.98 6.10
C ALA A 117 9.36 11.67 6.95
N GLN A 118 9.74 12.56 7.87
CA GLN A 118 10.87 12.40 8.79
C GLN A 118 10.47 11.86 10.16
N ASP A 119 9.18 11.92 10.52
CA ASP A 119 8.69 11.40 11.80
C ASP A 119 8.61 9.87 11.78
N LEU A 120 9.45 9.22 12.57
CA LEU A 120 9.46 7.76 12.70
C LEU A 120 8.23 7.19 13.42
N ALA A 121 7.49 8.02 14.17
CA ALA A 121 6.23 7.61 14.79
C ALA A 121 5.05 7.59 13.80
N SER A 122 5.23 8.17 12.60
CA SER A 122 4.23 8.23 11.54
C SER A 122 4.47 7.17 10.48
N LEU A 123 3.38 6.67 9.88
CA LEU A 123 3.41 5.83 8.69
C LEU A 123 3.33 6.64 7.37
N GLY A 124 3.22 7.97 7.43
CA GLY A 124 3.19 8.86 6.25
C GLY A 124 4.58 9.15 5.69
N GLY A 125 4.71 9.23 4.36
CA GLY A 125 5.99 9.51 3.68
C GLY A 125 7.04 8.41 3.86
N LYS A 126 6.63 7.16 3.71
CA LYS A 126 7.44 5.97 4.00
C LYS A 126 7.37 4.93 2.87
N ILE A 127 8.35 4.06 2.86
CA ILE A 127 8.20 2.70 2.37
C ILE A 127 8.15 1.80 3.60
N LEU A 128 7.07 1.05 3.76
CA LEU A 128 6.86 0.11 4.86
C LEU A 128 7.15 -1.31 4.37
N ARG A 129 7.61 -2.18 5.28
CA ARG A 129 7.89 -3.59 4.96
C ARG A 129 7.33 -4.49 6.04
N LEU A 130 6.46 -5.42 5.63
CA LEU A 130 5.62 -6.24 6.48
C LEU A 130 5.70 -7.71 6.08
N THR A 131 5.39 -8.60 6.99
CA THR A 131 5.04 -9.98 6.63
C THR A 131 3.72 -10.01 5.86
N PRO A 132 3.38 -11.11 5.17
CA PRO A 132 2.06 -11.26 4.55
C PRO A 132 0.90 -11.16 5.56
N GLU A 133 1.16 -11.42 6.82
CA GLU A 133 0.18 -11.33 7.91
C GLU A 133 0.01 -9.90 8.45
N GLY A 134 0.90 -8.96 8.06
CA GLY A 134 0.86 -7.55 8.47
C GLY A 134 1.74 -7.21 9.66
N GLU A 135 2.52 -8.17 10.17
CA GLU A 135 3.50 -7.89 11.20
C GLU A 135 4.72 -7.16 10.62
N PRO A 136 5.42 -6.31 11.39
CA PRO A 136 6.67 -5.73 10.96
C PRO A 136 7.66 -6.80 10.50
N ALA A 137 8.26 -6.62 9.33
CA ALA A 137 9.14 -7.62 8.78
C ALA A 137 10.45 -7.74 9.59
N PRO A 138 10.95 -8.95 9.81
CA PRO A 138 12.26 -9.15 10.44
C PRO A 138 13.36 -8.41 9.68
N GLY A 139 14.26 -7.74 10.42
CA GLY A 139 15.37 -6.98 9.84
C GLY A 139 14.99 -5.57 9.36
N ASN A 140 13.78 -5.06 9.65
CA ASN A 140 13.47 -3.65 9.43
C ASN A 140 14.42 -2.75 10.23
N PRO A 141 14.91 -1.64 9.66
CA PRO A 141 15.99 -0.83 10.25
C PRO A 141 15.62 -0.14 11.57
N PHE A 142 14.32 0.02 11.84
CA PHE A 142 13.83 0.67 13.06
C PHE A 142 13.13 -0.29 14.03
N LEU A 143 13.25 -1.60 13.80
CA LEU A 143 12.70 -2.62 14.69
C LEU A 143 13.32 -2.51 16.09
N GLY A 144 12.47 -2.43 17.13
CA GLY A 144 12.90 -2.26 18.53
C GLY A 144 13.33 -0.83 18.92
N ARG A 145 13.37 0.12 17.99
CA ARG A 145 13.67 1.51 18.30
C ARG A 145 12.49 2.19 19.00
N ARG A 146 12.72 2.68 20.22
CA ARG A 146 11.69 3.39 20.98
C ARG A 146 11.17 4.62 20.22
N GLY A 147 9.85 4.76 20.13
CA GLY A 147 9.18 5.87 19.45
C GLY A 147 9.13 5.76 17.90
N ALA A 148 9.68 4.67 17.34
CA ALA A 148 9.58 4.42 15.90
C ALA A 148 8.52 3.37 15.60
N ARG A 149 7.85 3.53 14.46
CA ARG A 149 6.97 2.50 13.88
C ARG A 149 7.85 1.37 13.31
N PRO A 150 7.71 0.15 13.80
CA PRO A 150 8.56 -0.97 13.40
C PRO A 150 8.34 -1.43 11.95
N GLU A 151 7.22 -1.02 11.34
CA GLU A 151 6.89 -1.28 9.93
C GLU A 151 7.76 -0.47 8.96
N VAL A 152 8.39 0.61 9.42
CA VAL A 152 9.17 1.53 8.57
C VAL A 152 10.42 0.84 8.04
N TYR A 153 10.56 0.80 6.71
CA TYR A 153 11.73 0.34 5.98
C TYR A 153 12.57 1.50 5.45
N SER A 154 11.92 2.51 4.85
CA SER A 154 12.55 3.73 4.36
C SER A 154 11.69 4.93 4.70
N LEU A 155 12.30 6.10 4.94
CA LEU A 155 11.64 7.33 5.33
C LEU A 155 12.11 8.50 4.43
N GLY A 156 11.42 9.64 4.54
CA GLY A 156 11.79 10.85 3.79
C GLY A 156 11.13 10.94 2.41
N HIS A 157 10.11 10.14 2.16
CA HIS A 157 9.39 10.10 0.88
C HIS A 157 8.26 11.13 0.84
N ARG A 158 8.09 11.76 -0.32
CA ARG A 158 6.99 12.70 -0.56
C ARG A 158 5.71 11.94 -0.98
N ASN A 159 5.75 11.29 -2.14
CA ASN A 159 4.61 10.54 -2.69
C ASN A 159 5.10 9.40 -3.61
N PRO A 160 5.67 8.33 -3.06
CA PRO A 160 6.18 7.21 -3.85
C PRO A 160 5.01 6.39 -4.42
N GLN A 161 5.03 6.17 -5.74
CA GLN A 161 3.96 5.50 -6.48
C GLN A 161 4.44 4.31 -7.32
N GLY A 162 5.74 4.08 -7.40
CA GLY A 162 6.32 2.93 -8.07
C GLY A 162 7.23 2.11 -7.16
N LEU A 163 7.17 0.79 -7.30
CA LEU A 163 8.10 -0.16 -6.69
C LEU A 163 8.48 -1.21 -7.72
N ALA A 164 9.77 -1.50 -7.83
CA ALA A 164 10.29 -2.60 -8.63
C ALA A 164 11.59 -3.12 -8.04
N TRP A 165 11.90 -4.38 -8.29
CA TRP A 165 13.18 -4.99 -7.92
C TRP A 165 13.98 -5.30 -9.17
N HIS A 166 15.26 -4.98 -9.13
CA HIS A 166 16.17 -5.35 -10.20
C HIS A 166 16.25 -6.89 -10.30
N PRO A 167 15.97 -7.48 -11.48
CA PRO A 167 15.76 -8.92 -11.59
C PRO A 167 17.00 -9.77 -11.32
N LYS A 168 18.20 -9.18 -11.40
CA LYS A 168 19.47 -9.90 -11.15
C LYS A 168 20.04 -9.59 -9.77
N THR A 169 19.93 -8.34 -9.28
CA THR A 169 20.56 -7.94 -8.00
C THR A 169 19.60 -7.99 -6.83
N GLY A 170 18.28 -7.95 -7.07
CA GLY A 170 17.27 -7.87 -6.03
C GLY A 170 17.17 -6.49 -5.36
N GLU A 171 17.90 -5.48 -5.87
CA GLU A 171 17.83 -4.12 -5.35
C GLU A 171 16.45 -3.49 -5.59
N LEU A 172 15.91 -2.85 -4.56
CA LEU A 172 14.64 -2.16 -4.62
C LEU A 172 14.81 -0.78 -5.26
N PHE A 173 13.98 -0.49 -6.24
CA PHE A 173 13.81 0.83 -6.84
C PHE A 173 12.41 1.36 -6.55
N SER A 174 12.33 2.66 -6.23
CA SER A 174 11.07 3.39 -6.09
C SER A 174 11.08 4.59 -7.01
N SER A 175 9.93 4.90 -7.61
CA SER A 175 9.70 6.17 -8.27
C SER A 175 8.66 6.96 -7.50
N GLU A 176 8.91 8.27 -7.35
CA GLU A 176 8.00 9.13 -6.61
C GLU A 176 7.79 10.49 -7.27
N HIS A 177 6.65 11.10 -6.98
CA HIS A 177 6.43 12.51 -7.25
C HIS A 177 7.27 13.35 -6.31
N GLY A 178 8.34 13.91 -6.83
CA GLY A 178 9.15 14.91 -6.16
C GLY A 178 8.46 16.29 -6.18
N PRO A 179 9.05 17.27 -5.49
CA PRO A 179 8.59 18.66 -5.58
C PRO A 179 8.73 19.19 -6.99
N SER A 180 7.75 19.99 -7.43
CA SER A 180 7.80 20.68 -8.73
C SER A 180 8.31 22.10 -8.55
N GLY A 181 9.28 22.53 -9.38
CA GLY A 181 9.87 23.87 -9.37
C GLY A 181 11.14 23.99 -8.50
N GLU A 182 11.65 25.24 -8.41
CA GLU A 182 12.94 25.56 -7.79
C GLU A 182 12.97 25.43 -6.25
N GLN A 183 11.89 25.01 -5.62
CA GLN A 183 11.74 24.86 -4.17
C GLN A 183 11.67 23.38 -3.75
N GLY A 184 12.24 22.49 -4.49
CA GLY A 184 12.35 21.07 -4.18
C GLY A 184 13.35 20.77 -3.08
#